data_3082b48bc0a56906eb506966eb2bb693
#
_entry.id   3082b48bc0a56906eb506966eb2bb693
#
_cell.length_a   1.000
_cell.length_b   1.000
_cell.length_c   1.000
_cell.angle_alpha   90.00
_cell.angle_beta   90.00
_cell.angle_gamma   90.00
#
_symmetry.space_group_name_H-M   'P 1'
#
loop_
_entity.id
_entity.type
_entity.pdbx_description
1 polymer ?
#
loop_
_entity_poly.entity_id
_entity_poly.type
_entity_poly.pdbx_seq_one_letter_code
_entity_poly.pdbx_strand_id
1 'polypeptide(L)'
;MIDSVVVEPMTEELTLWRCLHDGPLSHDTIGQWPSASTMPWARYRDRNIPLLMKLTRTYGACAIIARDGSEIVGQLRFYPKAIFGLEGAGGLCLQQDHPAGPAEDFADSDFPSPAQIEDKTLVVHCLMTGSPQQKVNPYQRKGLGTRMVRALIQWAKANGWERIEADSFEDLPLIYEVTGSAGHTFWEKMGFHIADRHPHPELQDRGRFDQFITTLEEQAKSIGIHPERARDRLVMRLDLT
;
A
#
# COMPACT_ATOMS: atom_id res chain seq x y z
N MET A 1 20.76 -8.03 10.99
CA MET A 1 19.64 -8.63 10.24
C MET A 1 18.80 -7.60 9.49
N ILE A 2 18.35 -6.47 10.07
CA ILE A 2 17.69 -5.39 9.30
C ILE A 2 18.70 -4.50 8.57
N ASP A 3 19.92 -4.44 9.03
CA ASP A 3 20.95 -3.58 8.43
C ASP A 3 21.40 -4.07 7.05
N SER A 4 21.21 -5.35 6.74
CA SER A 4 21.47 -5.94 5.42
C SER A 4 20.33 -5.69 4.41
N VAL A 5 19.17 -5.25 4.87
CA VAL A 5 18.01 -5.00 3.98
C VAL A 5 18.23 -3.74 3.16
N VAL A 6 18.24 -3.89 1.85
CA VAL A 6 18.26 -2.78 0.89
C VAL A 6 16.85 -2.27 0.67
N VAL A 7 16.68 -0.94 0.72
CA VAL A 7 15.40 -0.27 0.45
C VAL A 7 15.61 0.66 -0.74
N GLU A 8 14.87 0.43 -1.81
CA GLU A 8 15.07 1.11 -3.10
C GLU A 8 13.76 1.26 -3.89
N PRO A 9 13.66 2.22 -4.82
CA PRO A 9 12.55 2.29 -5.75
C PRO A 9 12.49 1.04 -6.64
N MET A 10 11.28 0.58 -6.94
CA MET A 10 11.05 -0.50 -7.90
C MET A 10 11.45 -0.06 -9.30
N THR A 11 12.11 -0.96 -10.04
CA THR A 11 12.49 -0.77 -11.44
C THR A 11 11.76 -1.75 -12.35
N GLU A 12 11.88 -1.57 -13.67
CA GLU A 12 11.31 -2.51 -14.63
C GLU A 12 11.94 -3.91 -14.52
N GLU A 13 13.23 -3.97 -14.23
CA GLU A 13 13.96 -5.23 -14.05
C GLU A 13 13.55 -5.97 -12.78
N LEU A 14 13.05 -5.21 -11.79
CA LEU A 14 12.63 -5.71 -10.49
C LEU A 14 11.16 -5.37 -10.24
N THR A 15 10.27 -5.83 -11.13
CA THR A 15 8.84 -5.58 -11.04
C THR A 15 8.15 -6.54 -10.08
N LEU A 16 7.73 -6.02 -8.94
CA LEU A 16 6.89 -6.74 -7.98
C LEU A 16 5.43 -6.69 -8.45
N TRP A 17 4.97 -7.72 -9.14
CA TRP A 17 3.66 -7.75 -9.79
C TRP A 17 2.50 -8.22 -8.90
N ARG A 18 2.79 -8.80 -7.72
CA ARG A 18 1.80 -9.22 -6.72
C ARG A 18 2.10 -8.65 -5.34
N CYS A 19 1.19 -8.83 -4.42
CA CYS A 19 1.40 -8.48 -3.03
C CYS A 19 2.20 -9.54 -2.27
N LEU A 20 2.79 -9.14 -1.15
CA LEU A 20 3.52 -10.05 -0.25
C LEU A 20 2.61 -10.87 0.66
N HIS A 21 1.27 -10.81 0.50
CA HIS A 21 0.34 -11.61 1.28
C HIS A 21 0.63 -13.12 1.20
N ASP A 22 1.06 -13.61 0.05
CA ASP A 22 1.38 -15.02 -0.19
C ASP A 22 2.85 -15.37 0.09
N GLY A 23 3.55 -14.57 0.85
CA GLY A 23 4.94 -14.79 1.22
C GLY A 23 5.94 -13.92 0.47
N PRO A 24 7.21 -13.96 0.89
CA PRO A 24 8.28 -13.23 0.23
C PRO A 24 8.47 -13.72 -1.22
N LEU A 25 9.03 -12.85 -2.05
CA LEU A 25 9.40 -13.16 -3.43
C LEU A 25 10.90 -13.12 -3.55
N SER A 26 11.51 -14.16 -4.11
CA SER A 26 12.89 -14.04 -4.59
C SER A 26 12.89 -13.36 -5.96
N HIS A 27 13.98 -12.68 -6.29
CA HIS A 27 14.18 -12.08 -7.60
C HIS A 27 14.08 -13.13 -8.72
N ASP A 28 14.62 -14.32 -8.47
CA ASP A 28 14.60 -15.42 -9.45
C ASP A 28 13.21 -16.06 -9.63
N THR A 29 12.29 -15.81 -8.70
CA THR A 29 10.93 -16.38 -8.73
C THR A 29 9.84 -15.38 -9.04
N ILE A 30 10.18 -14.11 -9.29
CA ILE A 30 9.19 -13.05 -9.63
C ILE A 30 8.28 -13.46 -10.79
N GLY A 31 8.81 -14.23 -11.76
CA GLY A 31 8.04 -14.79 -12.86
C GLY A 31 7.34 -16.10 -12.56
N GLN A 32 7.57 -16.72 -11.40
CA GLN A 32 7.02 -18.03 -11.06
C GLN A 32 5.89 -17.87 -10.04
N TRP A 33 4.84 -18.63 -10.25
CA TRP A 33 3.70 -18.68 -9.34
C TRP A 33 3.94 -19.73 -8.25
N PRO A 34 3.73 -19.40 -6.96
CA PRO A 34 3.75 -20.41 -5.91
C PRO A 34 2.61 -21.40 -6.13
N SER A 35 2.92 -22.67 -6.29
CA SER A 35 1.94 -23.74 -6.55
C SER A 35 0.91 -23.93 -5.43
N ALA A 36 1.14 -23.36 -4.27
CA ALA A 36 0.29 -23.45 -3.08
C ALA A 36 -0.50 -22.18 -2.76
N SER A 37 -0.46 -21.15 -3.63
CA SER A 37 -1.19 -19.92 -3.36
C SER A 37 -2.71 -20.13 -3.45
N THR A 38 -3.42 -19.69 -2.42
CA THR A 38 -4.89 -19.66 -2.41
C THR A 38 -5.45 -18.42 -3.12
N MET A 39 -4.57 -17.46 -3.47
CA MET A 39 -4.96 -16.19 -4.08
C MET A 39 -5.01 -16.30 -5.61
N PRO A 40 -5.93 -15.62 -6.27
CA PRO A 40 -6.11 -15.72 -7.72
C PRO A 40 -5.07 -14.90 -8.52
N TRP A 41 -3.83 -14.82 -8.06
CA TRP A 41 -2.80 -13.95 -8.64
C TRP A 41 -2.44 -14.31 -10.09
N ALA A 42 -2.49 -15.60 -10.46
CA ALA A 42 -2.10 -16.04 -11.79
C ALA A 42 -2.86 -15.30 -12.90
N ARG A 43 -4.18 -15.09 -12.70
CA ARG A 43 -5.01 -14.36 -13.67
C ARG A 43 -4.70 -12.86 -13.75
N TYR A 44 -4.00 -12.29 -12.78
CA TYR A 44 -3.63 -10.88 -12.75
C TYR A 44 -2.20 -10.61 -13.22
N ARG A 45 -1.37 -11.65 -13.28
CA ARG A 45 0.04 -11.51 -13.62
C ARG A 45 0.25 -10.84 -14.97
N ASP A 46 -0.38 -11.35 -16.01
CA ASP A 46 -0.18 -10.90 -17.38
C ASP A 46 -0.71 -9.47 -17.59
N ARG A 47 -1.67 -9.04 -16.79
CA ARG A 47 -2.16 -7.66 -16.72
C ARG A 47 -1.24 -6.76 -15.91
N ASN A 48 -0.84 -7.21 -14.74
CA ASN A 48 -0.14 -6.34 -13.79
C ASN A 48 1.30 -6.03 -14.22
N ILE A 49 2.00 -6.98 -14.85
CA ILE A 49 3.39 -6.73 -15.26
C ILE A 49 3.49 -5.59 -16.29
N PRO A 50 2.80 -5.63 -17.45
CA PRO A 50 2.88 -4.54 -18.42
C PRO A 50 2.47 -3.19 -17.84
N LEU A 51 1.42 -3.17 -17.02
CA LEU A 51 0.91 -1.96 -16.42
C LEU A 51 1.89 -1.36 -15.40
N LEU A 52 2.46 -2.16 -14.50
CA LEU A 52 3.47 -1.70 -13.55
C LEU A 52 4.75 -1.21 -14.24
N MET A 53 5.17 -1.88 -15.31
CA MET A 53 6.29 -1.44 -16.13
C MET A 53 5.97 -0.10 -16.80
N LYS A 54 4.77 0.07 -17.35
CA LYS A 54 4.32 1.35 -17.94
C LYS A 54 4.30 2.47 -16.90
N LEU A 55 3.75 2.22 -15.71
CA LEU A 55 3.75 3.18 -14.60
C LEU A 55 5.17 3.56 -14.18
N THR A 56 6.06 2.57 -14.08
CA THR A 56 7.47 2.79 -13.73
C THR A 56 8.17 3.63 -14.79
N ARG A 57 7.96 3.38 -16.09
CA ARG A 57 8.50 4.21 -17.18
C ARG A 57 7.97 5.63 -17.15
N THR A 58 6.66 5.79 -16.91
CA THR A 58 6.01 7.09 -16.95
C THR A 58 6.39 7.97 -15.76
N TYR A 59 6.46 7.39 -14.56
CA TYR A 59 6.59 8.12 -13.30
C TYR A 59 7.94 7.91 -12.60
N GLY A 60 8.79 7.01 -13.09
CA GLY A 60 10.09 6.68 -12.52
C GLY A 60 10.05 5.54 -11.51
N ALA A 61 8.96 5.38 -10.78
CA ALA A 61 8.65 4.24 -9.91
C ALA A 61 7.17 4.25 -9.53
N CYS A 62 6.64 3.10 -9.08
CA CYS A 62 5.30 2.98 -8.47
C CYS A 62 5.32 2.12 -7.20
N ALA A 63 6.50 1.80 -6.70
CA ALA A 63 6.70 1.18 -5.40
C ALA A 63 8.11 1.48 -4.84
N ILE A 64 8.21 1.43 -3.52
CA ILE A 64 9.47 1.21 -2.81
C ILE A 64 9.48 -0.24 -2.37
N ILE A 65 10.57 -0.94 -2.60
CA ILE A 65 10.76 -2.34 -2.21
C ILE A 65 11.88 -2.46 -1.18
N ALA A 66 11.78 -3.48 -0.35
CA ALA A 66 12.83 -3.86 0.59
C ALA A 66 13.29 -5.29 0.27
N ARG A 67 14.60 -5.48 0.10
CA ARG A 67 15.20 -6.78 -0.20
C ARG A 67 16.19 -7.21 0.88
N ASP A 68 16.11 -8.47 1.26
CA ASP A 68 17.12 -9.15 2.08
C ASP A 68 17.80 -10.21 1.20
N GLY A 69 18.99 -9.91 0.70
CA GLY A 69 19.60 -10.68 -0.38
C GLY A 69 18.75 -10.66 -1.66
N SER A 70 18.35 -11.83 -2.13
CA SER A 70 17.48 -12.00 -3.31
C SER A 70 15.98 -11.93 -2.99
N GLU A 71 15.59 -11.95 -1.71
CA GLU A 71 14.18 -11.98 -1.32
C GLU A 71 13.61 -10.56 -1.17
N ILE A 72 12.43 -10.31 -1.75
CA ILE A 72 11.65 -9.11 -1.47
C ILE A 72 10.87 -9.35 -0.19
N VAL A 73 11.20 -8.57 0.84
CA VAL A 73 10.67 -8.70 2.20
C VAL A 73 9.84 -7.51 2.64
N GLY A 74 9.67 -6.53 1.78
CA GLY A 74 8.81 -5.37 2.02
C GLY A 74 8.41 -4.69 0.72
N GLN A 75 7.23 -4.09 0.74
CA GLN A 75 6.73 -3.26 -0.35
C GLN A 75 5.97 -2.06 0.21
N LEU A 76 6.08 -0.92 -0.45
CA LEU A 76 5.25 0.25 -0.31
C LEU A 76 4.84 0.67 -1.71
N ARG A 77 3.58 0.49 -2.07
CA ARG A 77 3.04 0.89 -3.37
C ARG A 77 2.42 2.26 -3.29
N PHE A 78 2.63 3.03 -4.35
CA PHE A 78 2.08 4.38 -4.47
C PHE A 78 1.80 4.71 -5.93
N TYR A 79 0.85 5.60 -6.15
CA TYR A 79 0.46 6.05 -7.48
C TYR A 79 0.14 7.55 -7.45
N PRO A 80 0.27 8.26 -8.58
CA PRO A 80 -0.29 9.60 -8.70
C PRO A 80 -1.78 9.62 -8.38
N LYS A 81 -2.23 10.57 -7.58
CA LYS A 81 -3.65 10.73 -7.22
C LYS A 81 -4.53 10.87 -8.46
N ALA A 82 -4.02 11.53 -9.50
CA ALA A 82 -4.70 11.73 -10.77
C ALA A 82 -5.10 10.41 -11.48
N ILE A 83 -4.40 9.30 -11.20
CA ILE A 83 -4.69 7.99 -11.80
C ILE A 83 -5.24 6.99 -10.80
N PHE A 84 -5.25 7.32 -9.52
CA PHE A 84 -5.64 6.39 -8.45
C PHE A 84 -7.11 5.95 -8.55
N GLY A 85 -7.98 6.82 -9.04
CA GLY A 85 -9.40 6.54 -9.26
C GLY A 85 -9.72 5.98 -10.65
N LEU A 86 -8.74 5.81 -11.54
CA LEU A 86 -8.97 5.19 -12.83
C LEU A 86 -9.30 3.72 -12.65
N GLU A 87 -10.29 3.25 -13.41
CA GLU A 87 -10.70 1.85 -13.39
C GLU A 87 -9.50 0.95 -13.65
N GLY A 88 -9.16 0.09 -12.69
CA GLY A 88 -8.00 -0.77 -12.76
C GLY A 88 -6.72 -0.28 -12.08
N ALA A 89 -6.46 1.02 -11.94
CA ALA A 89 -5.25 1.50 -11.25
C ALA A 89 -5.31 1.20 -9.74
N GLY A 90 -6.46 1.41 -9.10
CA GLY A 90 -6.70 0.98 -7.72
C GLY A 90 -6.84 -0.54 -7.56
N GLY A 91 -7.26 -1.24 -8.60
CA GLY A 91 -7.36 -2.72 -8.66
C GLY A 91 -6.03 -3.43 -8.95
N LEU A 92 -4.98 -2.68 -9.21
CA LEU A 92 -3.64 -3.22 -9.48
C LEU A 92 -3.06 -4.07 -8.38
N CYS A 93 -3.53 -3.86 -7.20
CA CYS A 93 -2.93 -4.55 -6.13
C CYS A 93 -3.71 -5.71 -5.60
N LEU A 94 -5.00 -5.70 -5.47
CA LEU A 94 -5.41 -6.53 -4.39
C LEU A 94 -6.89 -6.69 -4.16
N GLN A 95 -7.73 -5.99 -4.84
CA GLN A 95 -9.15 -6.24 -4.68
C GLN A 95 -9.50 -7.51 -5.43
N GLN A 96 -9.65 -8.57 -4.65
CA GLN A 96 -10.02 -9.91 -5.11
C GLN A 96 -11.33 -9.93 -5.92
N ASP A 97 -12.14 -8.91 -5.77
CA ASP A 97 -13.51 -8.86 -6.28
C ASP A 97 -13.67 -7.98 -7.54
N HIS A 98 -12.62 -7.31 -8.01
CA HIS A 98 -12.71 -6.62 -9.27
C HIS A 98 -12.64 -7.64 -10.42
N PRO A 99 -13.69 -7.76 -11.25
CA PRO A 99 -13.57 -8.54 -12.46
C PRO A 99 -12.39 -7.96 -13.25
N ALA A 100 -11.36 -8.77 -13.42
CA ALA A 100 -10.22 -8.39 -14.24
C ALA A 100 -10.76 -8.07 -15.62
N GLY A 101 -10.83 -6.80 -15.98
CA GLY A 101 -10.97 -6.39 -17.37
C GLY A 101 -9.83 -6.97 -18.19
N PRO A 102 -9.98 -7.13 -19.49
CA PRO A 102 -8.91 -7.65 -20.34
C PRO A 102 -7.64 -6.80 -20.15
N ALA A 103 -6.49 -7.47 -20.12
CA ALA A 103 -5.19 -6.84 -19.95
C ALA A 103 -4.89 -5.75 -21.01
N GLU A 104 -5.56 -5.87 -22.13
CA GLU A 104 -5.47 -4.99 -23.30
C GLU A 104 -5.92 -3.56 -22.99
N ASP A 105 -6.92 -3.38 -22.12
CA ASP A 105 -7.49 -2.05 -21.82
C ASP A 105 -6.54 -1.13 -21.06
N PHE A 106 -5.51 -1.68 -20.39
CA PHE A 106 -4.55 -0.89 -19.60
C PHE A 106 -3.22 -0.65 -20.30
N ALA A 107 -2.82 -1.53 -21.21
CA ALA A 107 -1.58 -1.36 -21.98
C ALA A 107 -1.65 -0.10 -22.85
N ASP A 108 -2.84 0.25 -23.34
CA ASP A 108 -3.10 1.38 -24.22
C ASP A 108 -3.64 2.62 -23.48
N SER A 109 -3.89 2.55 -22.16
CA SER A 109 -4.32 3.73 -21.38
C SER A 109 -3.24 4.81 -21.44
N ASP A 110 -3.57 5.97 -21.97
CA ASP A 110 -2.69 7.14 -21.94
C ASP A 110 -2.69 7.74 -20.54
N PHE A 111 -1.72 7.31 -19.72
CA PHE A 111 -1.49 7.97 -18.45
C PHE A 111 -0.94 9.40 -18.70
N PRO A 112 -1.46 10.40 -17.98
CA PRO A 112 -0.91 11.73 -18.07
C PRO A 112 0.57 11.69 -17.66
N SER A 113 1.43 12.35 -18.45
CA SER A 113 2.83 12.49 -18.04
C SER A 113 2.94 13.32 -16.75
N PRO A 114 4.04 13.20 -15.98
CA PRO A 114 4.22 14.00 -14.76
C PRO A 114 4.03 15.51 -15.00
N ALA A 115 4.36 16.01 -16.19
CA ALA A 115 4.19 17.41 -16.54
C ALA A 115 2.71 17.83 -16.74
N GLN A 116 1.84 16.89 -17.09
CA GLN A 116 0.41 17.13 -17.30
C GLN A 116 -0.41 16.99 -16.02
N ILE A 117 0.17 16.44 -14.95
CA ILE A 117 -0.49 16.29 -13.65
C ILE A 117 -0.40 17.62 -12.91
N GLU A 118 -1.55 18.28 -12.69
CA GLU A 118 -1.64 19.53 -11.93
C GLU A 118 -1.52 19.25 -10.41
N ASP A 119 -2.24 18.25 -9.91
CA ASP A 119 -2.19 17.83 -8.50
C ASP A 119 -1.02 16.85 -8.29
N LYS A 120 0.14 17.38 -7.92
CA LYS A 120 1.39 16.62 -7.66
C LYS A 120 1.31 15.79 -6.38
N THR A 121 0.22 15.07 -6.19
CA THR A 121 0.00 14.21 -5.03
C THR A 121 0.20 12.73 -5.38
N LEU A 122 0.99 12.04 -4.58
CA LEU A 122 1.08 10.57 -4.56
C LEU A 122 0.14 10.00 -3.49
N VAL A 123 -0.51 8.91 -3.80
CA VAL A 123 -1.32 8.15 -2.83
C VAL A 123 -0.64 6.84 -2.53
N VAL A 124 -0.37 6.57 -1.25
CA VAL A 124 0.11 5.27 -0.80
C VAL A 124 -1.05 4.29 -0.82
N HIS A 125 -0.89 3.24 -1.59
CA HIS A 125 -1.93 2.21 -1.73
C HIS A 125 -1.74 1.06 -0.74
N CYS A 126 -0.49 0.64 -0.50
CA CYS A 126 -0.20 -0.52 0.34
C CYS A 126 1.20 -0.40 0.95
N LEU A 127 1.32 -0.70 2.23
CA LEU A 127 2.59 -0.81 2.96
C LEU A 127 2.65 -2.17 3.66
N MET A 128 3.60 -3.00 3.29
CA MET A 128 3.80 -4.33 3.90
C MET A 128 5.26 -4.56 4.27
N THR A 129 5.48 -5.19 5.41
CA THR A 129 6.79 -5.64 5.88
C THR A 129 6.70 -7.13 6.24
N GLY A 130 7.44 -7.98 5.52
CA GLY A 130 7.34 -9.43 5.62
C GLY A 130 6.01 -9.95 5.09
N SER A 131 5.73 -11.23 5.35
CA SER A 131 4.48 -11.88 4.97
C SER A 131 3.61 -12.15 6.19
N PRO A 132 2.30 -11.88 6.15
CA PRO A 132 1.38 -12.23 7.24
C PRO A 132 1.24 -13.74 7.47
N GLN A 133 1.60 -14.56 6.48
CA GLN A 133 1.54 -16.02 6.61
C GLN A 133 2.72 -16.61 7.42
N GLN A 134 3.76 -15.84 7.67
CA GLN A 134 4.85 -16.29 8.52
C GLN A 134 4.42 -16.23 9.98
N LYS A 135 4.49 -17.37 10.72
CA LYS A 135 4.20 -17.43 12.17
C LYS A 135 4.98 -16.39 12.97
N VAL A 136 6.18 -16.07 12.53
CA VAL A 136 7.03 -15.01 13.08
C VAL A 136 7.55 -14.18 11.92
N ASN A 137 7.06 -12.94 11.82
CA ASN A 137 7.57 -12.00 10.83
C ASN A 137 8.86 -11.35 11.35
N PRO A 138 10.04 -11.71 10.80
CA PRO A 138 11.33 -11.22 11.30
C PRO A 138 11.55 -9.71 11.04
N TYR A 139 10.74 -9.09 10.21
CA TYR A 139 10.86 -7.69 9.80
C TYR A 139 9.88 -6.76 10.51
N GLN A 140 8.85 -7.33 11.16
CA GLN A 140 7.82 -6.57 11.84
C GLN A 140 8.37 -5.83 13.07
N ARG A 141 7.92 -4.60 13.30
CA ARG A 141 8.32 -3.75 14.45
C ARG A 141 9.82 -3.47 14.56
N LYS A 142 10.58 -3.64 13.47
CA LYS A 142 12.02 -3.36 13.40
C LYS A 142 12.36 -2.11 12.58
N GLY A 143 11.38 -1.26 12.29
CA GLY A 143 11.58 0.00 11.59
C GLY A 143 11.64 -0.10 10.06
N LEU A 144 11.41 -1.29 9.46
CA LEU A 144 11.45 -1.44 8.01
C LEU A 144 10.41 -0.59 7.30
N GLY A 145 9.16 -0.54 7.81
CA GLY A 145 8.11 0.33 7.27
C GLY A 145 8.53 1.81 7.28
N THR A 146 9.13 2.27 8.38
CA THR A 146 9.65 3.64 8.49
C THR A 146 10.74 3.92 7.46
N ARG A 147 11.66 2.96 7.21
CA ARG A 147 12.70 3.11 6.18
C ARG A 147 12.10 3.23 4.78
N MET A 148 11.08 2.40 4.46
CA MET A 148 10.41 2.47 3.16
C MET A 148 9.66 3.79 2.96
N VAL A 149 8.95 4.30 3.97
CA VAL A 149 8.28 5.60 3.87
C VAL A 149 9.29 6.73 3.71
N ARG A 150 10.40 6.72 4.44
CA ARG A 150 11.47 7.70 4.26
C ARG A 150 12.08 7.65 2.86
N ALA A 151 12.26 6.46 2.29
CA ALA A 151 12.73 6.29 0.92
C ALA A 151 11.72 6.85 -0.09
N LEU A 152 10.41 6.62 0.12
CA LEU A 152 9.35 7.24 -0.69
C LEU A 152 9.42 8.78 -0.61
N ILE A 153 9.55 9.35 0.59
CA ILE A 153 9.64 10.81 0.78
C ILE A 153 10.83 11.37 0.00
N GLN A 154 12.00 10.76 0.11
CA GLN A 154 13.20 11.18 -0.60
C GLN A 154 13.02 11.09 -2.12
N TRP A 155 12.50 9.95 -2.58
CA TRP A 155 12.25 9.72 -4.00
C TRP A 155 11.21 10.71 -4.54
N ALA A 156 10.12 10.95 -3.84
CA ALA A 156 9.06 11.87 -4.25
C ALA A 156 9.59 13.30 -4.39
N LYS A 157 10.37 13.79 -3.42
CA LYS A 157 11.04 15.09 -3.49
C LYS A 157 11.97 15.21 -4.70
N ALA A 158 12.78 14.18 -4.95
CA ALA A 158 13.72 14.16 -6.07
C ALA A 158 13.02 14.12 -7.43
N ASN A 159 11.77 13.65 -7.50
CA ASN A 159 10.99 13.54 -8.72
C ASN A 159 9.88 14.61 -8.86
N GLY A 160 9.94 15.68 -8.05
CA GLY A 160 9.08 16.85 -8.20
C GLY A 160 7.63 16.64 -7.76
N TRP A 161 7.37 15.66 -6.90
CA TRP A 161 6.09 15.52 -6.22
C TRP A 161 5.98 16.50 -5.04
N GLU A 162 4.79 17.01 -4.81
CA GLU A 162 4.56 18.04 -3.79
C GLU A 162 3.91 17.49 -2.52
N ARG A 163 3.18 16.38 -2.64
CA ARG A 163 2.42 15.78 -1.54
C ARG A 163 2.43 14.26 -1.59
N ILE A 164 2.31 13.68 -0.40
CA ILE A 164 2.02 12.24 -0.24
C ILE A 164 0.79 12.13 0.66
N GLU A 165 -0.19 11.32 0.22
CA GLU A 165 -1.36 10.92 1.01
C GLU A 165 -1.30 9.43 1.31
N ALA A 166 -1.84 9.04 2.46
CA ALA A 166 -1.97 7.64 2.86
C ALA A 166 -3.25 7.47 3.68
N ASP A 167 -3.92 6.34 3.47
CA ASP A 167 -5.03 5.96 4.32
C ASP A 167 -4.56 5.43 5.65
N SER A 168 -5.29 5.75 6.70
CA SER A 168 -5.01 5.31 8.06
C SER A 168 -6.30 5.19 8.87
N PHE A 169 -6.13 4.79 10.12
CA PHE A 169 -7.20 4.65 11.11
C PHE A 169 -6.71 5.16 12.46
N GLU A 170 -7.64 5.26 13.42
CA GLU A 170 -7.27 5.41 14.82
C GLU A 170 -6.38 4.23 15.26
N ASP A 171 -5.44 4.48 16.20
CA ASP A 171 -4.51 3.46 16.70
C ASP A 171 -5.21 2.45 17.63
N LEU A 172 -6.11 1.67 17.06
CA LEU A 172 -6.87 0.64 17.76
C LEU A 172 -6.23 -0.74 17.51
N PRO A 173 -5.95 -1.51 18.59
CA PRO A 173 -5.33 -2.83 18.46
C PRO A 173 -6.05 -3.76 17.47
N LEU A 174 -7.39 -3.75 17.50
CA LEU A 174 -8.21 -4.60 16.63
C LEU A 174 -8.04 -4.26 15.14
N ILE A 175 -7.96 -2.97 14.79
CA ILE A 175 -7.71 -2.56 13.40
C ILE A 175 -6.37 -3.12 12.94
N TYR A 176 -5.31 -2.93 13.74
CA TYR A 176 -3.99 -3.44 13.39
C TYR A 176 -3.96 -4.97 13.28
N GLU A 177 -4.63 -5.66 14.20
CA GLU A 177 -4.67 -7.14 14.22
C GLU A 177 -5.37 -7.72 12.98
N VAL A 178 -6.48 -7.12 12.58
CA VAL A 178 -7.31 -7.64 11.49
C VAL A 178 -6.83 -7.17 10.12
N THR A 179 -6.44 -5.90 9.99
CA THR A 179 -6.08 -5.31 8.69
C THR A 179 -4.58 -5.24 8.46
N GLY A 180 -3.77 -5.27 9.52
CA GLY A 180 -2.34 -4.96 9.46
C GLY A 180 -2.03 -3.50 9.12
N SER A 181 -3.05 -2.65 9.02
CA SER A 181 -2.88 -1.24 8.65
C SER A 181 -2.19 -0.45 9.75
N ALA A 182 -1.26 0.40 9.38
CA ALA A 182 -0.61 1.31 10.31
C ALA A 182 -1.61 2.40 10.75
N GLY A 183 -1.72 2.62 12.07
CA GLY A 183 -2.48 3.71 12.63
C GLY A 183 -1.85 5.08 12.37
N HIS A 184 -2.59 6.16 12.63
CA HIS A 184 -2.17 7.53 12.29
C HIS A 184 -0.85 7.93 12.97
N THR A 185 -0.58 7.48 14.19
CA THR A 185 0.67 7.83 14.89
C THR A 185 1.93 7.31 14.22
N PHE A 186 1.83 6.22 13.44
CA PHE A 186 2.93 5.77 12.59
C PHE A 186 3.29 6.83 11.54
N TRP A 187 2.30 7.42 10.89
CA TRP A 187 2.47 8.43 9.87
C TRP A 187 2.91 9.78 10.45
N GLU A 188 2.33 10.18 11.59
CA GLU A 188 2.68 11.42 12.29
C GLU A 188 4.16 11.47 12.68
N LYS A 189 4.75 10.34 13.10
CA LYS A 189 6.19 10.23 13.38
C LYS A 189 7.10 10.52 12.18
N MET A 190 6.53 10.55 10.99
CA MET A 190 7.25 10.87 9.74
C MET A 190 6.85 12.24 9.16
N GLY A 191 6.09 13.02 9.92
CA GLY A 191 5.71 14.39 9.57
C GLY A 191 4.36 14.51 8.87
N PHE A 192 3.62 13.42 8.70
CA PHE A 192 2.26 13.50 8.19
C PHE A 192 1.32 14.09 9.23
N HIS A 193 0.24 14.69 8.76
CA HIS A 193 -0.89 15.16 9.58
C HIS A 193 -2.20 14.62 9.04
N ILE A 194 -3.22 14.58 9.87
CA ILE A 194 -4.58 14.22 9.44
C ILE A 194 -5.13 15.37 8.60
N ALA A 195 -5.29 15.15 7.30
CA ALA A 195 -5.84 16.13 6.36
C ALA A 195 -7.34 16.01 6.21
N ASP A 196 -7.89 14.81 6.34
CA ASP A 196 -9.31 14.55 6.23
C ASP A 196 -9.73 13.34 7.06
N ARG A 197 -11.02 13.24 7.35
CA ARG A 197 -11.66 12.17 8.10
C ARG A 197 -13.05 11.90 7.52
N HIS A 198 -13.32 10.67 7.18
CA HIS A 198 -14.63 10.27 6.68
C HIS A 198 -15.02 8.87 7.13
N PRO A 199 -16.31 8.56 7.25
CA PRO A 199 -16.77 7.24 7.62
C PRO A 199 -16.26 6.16 6.66
N HIS A 200 -15.67 5.06 7.20
CA HIS A 200 -15.27 3.93 6.37
C HIS A 200 -16.52 3.16 5.94
N PRO A 201 -16.77 2.97 4.63
CA PRO A 201 -18.03 2.42 4.14
C PRO A 201 -18.41 1.07 4.78
N GLU A 202 -17.48 0.13 4.85
CA GLU A 202 -17.75 -1.20 5.41
C GLU A 202 -18.01 -1.17 6.92
N LEU A 203 -17.39 -0.25 7.65
CA LEU A 203 -17.56 -0.11 9.09
C LEU A 203 -18.85 0.64 9.48
N GLN A 204 -19.65 1.07 8.49
CA GLN A 204 -21.00 1.57 8.74
C GLN A 204 -22.05 0.47 8.68
N ASP A 205 -21.73 -0.69 8.08
CA ASP A 205 -22.66 -1.83 7.96
C ASP A 205 -22.62 -2.71 9.21
N ARG A 206 -23.40 -2.34 10.23
CA ARG A 206 -23.55 -3.16 11.45
C ARG A 206 -24.18 -4.53 11.17
N GLY A 207 -25.01 -4.66 10.15
CA GLY A 207 -25.62 -5.94 9.81
C GLY A 207 -24.57 -7.02 9.48
N ARG A 208 -23.47 -6.61 8.87
CA ARG A 208 -22.36 -7.52 8.48
C ARG A 208 -21.26 -7.62 9.55
N PHE A 209 -20.99 -6.51 10.26
CA PHE A 209 -19.80 -6.40 11.11
C PHE A 209 -20.10 -5.99 12.57
N ASP A 210 -21.31 -6.27 13.10
CA ASP A 210 -21.75 -5.73 14.38
C ASP A 210 -20.80 -6.04 15.55
N GLN A 211 -20.37 -7.29 15.68
CA GLN A 211 -19.45 -7.68 16.76
C GLN A 211 -18.09 -6.98 16.64
N PHE A 212 -17.58 -6.85 15.41
CA PHE A 212 -16.32 -6.16 15.14
C PHE A 212 -16.43 -4.67 15.48
N ILE A 213 -17.49 -4.02 15.02
CA ILE A 213 -17.78 -2.61 15.27
C ILE A 213 -17.94 -2.35 16.77
N THR A 214 -18.69 -3.19 17.46
CA THR A 214 -18.88 -3.07 18.93
C THR A 214 -17.56 -3.14 19.67
N THR A 215 -16.70 -4.10 19.32
CA THR A 215 -15.36 -4.22 19.93
C THR A 215 -14.49 -3.02 19.64
N LEU A 216 -14.52 -2.48 18.40
CA LEU A 216 -13.81 -1.25 18.05
C LEU A 216 -14.27 -0.05 18.88
N GLU A 217 -15.57 0.12 19.05
CA GLU A 217 -16.15 1.21 19.82
C GLU A 217 -15.80 1.12 21.32
N GLU A 218 -15.75 -0.10 21.87
CA GLU A 218 -15.29 -0.35 23.23
C GLU A 218 -13.81 -0.02 23.41
N GLN A 219 -12.96 -0.45 22.48
CA GLN A 219 -11.54 -0.08 22.49
C GLN A 219 -11.35 1.43 22.42
N ALA A 220 -12.06 2.11 21.51
CA ALA A 220 -12.01 3.55 21.38
C ALA A 220 -12.38 4.26 22.69
N LYS A 221 -13.48 3.86 23.35
CA LYS A 221 -13.89 4.39 24.65
C LYS A 221 -12.81 4.20 25.71
N SER A 222 -12.15 3.04 25.72
CA SER A 222 -11.12 2.73 26.73
C SER A 222 -9.91 3.65 26.67
N ILE A 223 -9.66 4.27 25.51
CA ILE A 223 -8.53 5.19 25.29
C ILE A 223 -9.00 6.65 25.07
N GLY A 224 -10.26 6.96 25.37
CA GLY A 224 -10.80 8.31 25.31
C GLY A 224 -11.18 8.82 23.91
N ILE A 225 -11.26 7.94 22.92
CA ILE A 225 -11.73 8.26 21.57
C ILE A 225 -13.25 8.11 21.51
N HIS A 226 -13.93 9.06 20.87
CA HIS A 226 -15.37 8.94 20.63
C HIS A 226 -15.68 7.69 19.77
N PRO A 227 -16.64 6.83 20.16
CA PRO A 227 -16.88 5.54 19.49
C PRO A 227 -17.10 5.63 17.98
N GLU A 228 -17.83 6.65 17.52
CA GLU A 228 -18.07 6.86 16.08
C GLU A 228 -16.78 7.07 15.30
N ARG A 229 -15.78 7.74 15.90
CA ARG A 229 -14.47 7.96 15.27
C ARG A 229 -13.67 6.69 15.05
N ALA A 230 -13.95 5.63 15.82
CA ALA A 230 -13.32 4.32 15.63
C ALA A 230 -13.62 3.72 14.26
N ARG A 231 -14.68 4.18 13.60
CA ARG A 231 -15.15 3.73 12.30
C ARG A 231 -14.74 4.62 11.13
N ASP A 232 -13.96 5.66 11.43
CA ASP A 232 -13.50 6.58 10.40
C ASP A 232 -12.21 6.09 9.75
N ARG A 233 -12.10 6.40 8.47
CA ARG A 233 -10.87 6.39 7.70
C ARG A 233 -10.24 7.76 7.76
N LEU A 234 -8.95 7.81 8.00
CA LEU A 234 -8.17 9.03 8.06
C LEU A 234 -7.35 9.16 6.79
N VAL A 235 -7.33 10.36 6.20
CA VAL A 235 -6.37 10.71 5.15
C VAL A 235 -5.20 11.41 5.80
N MET A 236 -4.07 10.75 5.84
CA MET A 236 -2.80 11.30 6.29
C MET A 236 -2.12 12.01 5.13
N ARG A 237 -1.62 13.23 5.34
CA ARG A 237 -0.94 14.02 4.30
C ARG A 237 0.41 14.52 4.78
N LEU A 238 1.40 14.47 3.89
CA LEU A 238 2.69 15.10 4.02
C LEU A 238 2.91 16.05 2.86
N ASP A 239 3.15 17.32 3.14
CA ASP A 239 3.63 18.30 2.16
C ASP A 239 5.16 18.20 2.05
N LEU A 240 5.66 18.16 0.80
CA LEU A 240 7.07 17.85 0.50
C LEU A 240 7.93 19.10 0.26
N THR A 241 7.36 20.26 0.47
CA THR A 241 8.07 21.55 0.30
C THR A 241 9.26 21.73 1.23
#